data_89a9ca1d4e6c77ef668aa13b17cf2f42
#
_entry.id   89a9ca1d4e6c77ef668aa13b17cf2f42
#
_cell.length_a   1.000
_cell.length_b   1.000
_cell.length_c   1.000
_cell.angle_alpha   90.00
_cell.angle_beta   90.00
_cell.angle_gamma   90.00
#
_symmetry.space_group_name_H-M   'P 1'
#
loop_
_entity.id
_entity.type
_entity.pdbx_description
1 polymer ?
#
loop_
_entity_poly.entity_id
_entity_poly.type
_entity_poly.pdbx_seq_one_letter_code
_entity_poly.pdbx_strand_id
1 'polypeptide(L)'
;MLAAYYDRDCDTKEFFDKLKISQSEEYLKHLNQYDVLKINMQEFLSATQSMEEMLRLLQKRLITDLKNRYSSYEIEDNLVFAMQDVYANTHHPFIILIDEWDCLFREYQQDKDAQKKYLDFLRFWLKDKDYIALAYMTGILPIKKYGSHSALNMLSLIHISEPT
;
A
#
# COMPACT_ATOMS: atom_id res chain seq x y z
N MET A 1 -11.03 -9.05 1.20
CA MET A 1 -10.49 -10.40 1.53
C MET A 1 -9.04 -10.34 1.99
N LEU A 2 -8.07 -9.80 1.21
CA LEU A 2 -6.66 -9.73 1.63
C LEU A 2 -6.45 -8.99 2.95
N ALA A 3 -7.06 -7.81 3.14
CA ALA A 3 -6.97 -7.08 4.40
C ALA A 3 -7.45 -7.94 5.57
N ALA A 4 -8.60 -8.59 5.45
CA ALA A 4 -9.14 -9.44 6.51
C ALA A 4 -8.25 -10.65 6.83
N TYR A 5 -7.49 -11.16 5.86
CA TYR A 5 -6.54 -12.25 6.09
C TYR A 5 -5.30 -11.80 6.86
N TYR A 6 -4.74 -10.66 6.49
CA TYR A 6 -3.47 -10.20 7.04
C TYR A 6 -3.61 -9.37 8.33
N ASP A 7 -4.74 -8.63 8.47
CA ASP A 7 -4.89 -7.62 9.53
C ASP A 7 -4.94 -8.26 10.93
N ARG A 8 -4.00 -7.85 11.77
CA ARG A 8 -3.85 -8.31 13.15
C ARG A 8 -4.99 -7.87 14.08
N ASP A 9 -5.75 -6.84 13.71
CA ASP A 9 -6.93 -6.39 14.45
C ASP A 9 -8.19 -7.21 14.09
N CYS A 10 -8.07 -8.15 13.16
CA CYS A 10 -9.12 -9.07 12.76
C CYS A 10 -8.92 -10.45 13.40
N ASP A 11 -10.02 -11.11 13.71
CA ASP A 11 -10.06 -12.54 14.03
C ASP A 11 -10.91 -13.25 12.97
N THR A 12 -10.25 -13.73 11.93
CA THR A 12 -10.91 -14.29 10.74
C THR A 12 -10.56 -15.75 10.49
N LYS A 13 -9.96 -16.41 11.47
CA LYS A 13 -9.47 -17.79 11.34
C LYS A 13 -10.59 -18.77 10.92
N GLU A 14 -11.75 -18.73 11.56
CA GLU A 14 -12.87 -19.63 11.23
C GLU A 14 -13.37 -19.47 9.79
N PHE A 15 -13.25 -18.25 9.23
CA PHE A 15 -13.63 -17.97 7.86
C PHE A 15 -12.61 -18.59 6.88
N PHE A 16 -11.31 -18.35 7.11
CA PHE A 16 -10.26 -18.78 6.19
C PHE A 16 -9.92 -20.27 6.31
N ASP A 17 -10.18 -20.92 7.45
CA ASP A 17 -10.03 -22.37 7.64
C ASP A 17 -10.86 -23.19 6.62
N LYS A 18 -11.93 -22.61 6.10
CA LYS A 18 -12.83 -23.24 5.10
C LYS A 18 -12.35 -23.05 3.65
N LEU A 19 -11.31 -22.26 3.43
CA LEU A 19 -10.79 -21.93 2.10
C LEU A 19 -9.52 -22.72 1.78
N LYS A 20 -9.21 -22.86 0.49
CA LYS A 20 -8.01 -23.57 0.01
C LYS A 20 -6.70 -23.08 0.62
N ILE A 21 -6.63 -21.80 0.99
CA ILE A 21 -5.44 -21.20 1.61
C ILE A 21 -5.07 -21.88 2.93
N SER A 22 -6.03 -22.44 3.67
CA SER A 22 -5.78 -23.16 4.93
C SER A 22 -4.91 -24.41 4.76
N GLN A 23 -4.76 -24.92 3.52
CA GLN A 23 -3.91 -26.05 3.19
C GLN A 23 -2.44 -25.65 2.97
N SER A 24 -2.13 -24.36 2.94
CA SER A 24 -0.76 -23.87 2.81
C SER A 24 -0.01 -23.99 4.14
N GLU A 25 1.24 -24.45 4.08
CA GLU A 25 2.14 -24.51 5.25
C GLU A 25 2.37 -23.14 5.88
N GLU A 26 2.33 -22.07 5.08
CA GLU A 26 2.51 -20.69 5.52
C GLU A 26 1.22 -20.03 6.06
N TYR A 27 0.07 -20.74 5.99
CA TYR A 27 -1.24 -20.17 6.30
C TYR A 27 -1.30 -19.47 7.67
N LEU A 28 -0.98 -20.22 8.74
CA LEU A 28 -1.05 -19.68 10.11
C LEU A 28 0.05 -18.67 10.42
N LYS A 29 1.15 -18.72 9.68
CA LYS A 29 2.26 -17.79 9.84
C LYS A 29 1.88 -16.36 9.45
N HIS A 30 0.96 -16.21 8.51
CA HIS A 30 0.57 -14.92 7.96
C HIS A 30 -0.83 -14.46 8.35
N LEU A 31 -1.69 -15.38 8.80
CA LEU A 31 -3.07 -15.05 9.18
C LEU A 31 -3.10 -14.09 10.37
N ASN A 32 -3.68 -12.91 10.18
CA ASN A 32 -3.88 -11.89 11.21
C ASN A 32 -2.57 -11.47 11.95
N GLN A 33 -1.47 -11.33 11.21
CA GLN A 33 -0.15 -11.04 11.80
C GLN A 33 0.39 -9.63 11.49
N TYR A 34 -0.28 -8.85 10.65
CA TYR A 34 0.31 -7.63 10.11
C TYR A 34 -0.53 -6.39 10.39
N ASP A 35 0.13 -5.25 10.37
CA ASP A 35 -0.54 -3.97 10.25
C ASP A 35 -0.89 -3.70 8.79
N VAL A 36 -2.19 -3.55 8.49
CA VAL A 36 -2.67 -3.40 7.13
C VAL A 36 -3.07 -1.95 6.85
N LEU A 37 -2.47 -1.36 5.81
CA LEU A 37 -2.88 -0.08 5.25
C LEU A 37 -3.62 -0.34 3.94
N LYS A 38 -4.91 -0.01 3.91
CA LYS A 38 -5.76 -0.12 2.72
C LYS A 38 -6.07 1.26 2.18
N ILE A 39 -5.71 1.50 0.92
CA ILE A 39 -5.78 2.81 0.28
C ILE A 39 -6.47 2.67 -1.07
N ASN A 40 -7.45 3.53 -1.34
CA ASN A 40 -7.98 3.74 -2.67
C ASN A 40 -7.48 5.09 -3.19
N MET A 41 -6.57 5.08 -4.17
CA MET A 41 -5.97 6.30 -4.69
C MET A 41 -6.98 7.21 -5.39
N GLN A 42 -8.02 6.66 -6.00
CA GLN A 42 -9.06 7.44 -6.67
C GLN A 42 -9.84 8.32 -5.67
N GLU A 43 -10.03 7.87 -4.43
CA GLU A 43 -10.70 8.68 -3.40
C GLU A 43 -9.89 9.93 -3.08
N PHE A 44 -8.58 9.82 -2.94
CA PHE A 44 -7.68 10.94 -2.67
C PHE A 44 -7.61 11.89 -3.87
N LEU A 45 -7.53 11.35 -5.08
CA LEU A 45 -7.53 12.14 -6.31
C LEU A 45 -8.83 12.94 -6.45
N SER A 46 -9.97 12.33 -6.20
CA SER A 46 -11.29 12.97 -6.31
C SER A 46 -11.54 14.03 -5.23
N ALA A 47 -10.85 13.95 -4.10
CA ALA A 47 -10.96 14.88 -2.98
C ALA A 47 -10.06 16.13 -3.13
N THR A 48 -9.23 16.19 -4.19
CA THR A 48 -8.20 17.23 -4.37
C THR A 48 -8.20 17.78 -5.78
N GLN A 49 -7.53 18.91 -6.00
CA GLN A 49 -7.49 19.58 -7.30
C GLN A 49 -6.14 19.42 -8.02
N SER A 50 -5.15 18.85 -7.34
CA SER A 50 -3.84 18.58 -7.93
C SER A 50 -3.21 17.32 -7.35
N MET A 51 -2.22 16.78 -8.07
CA MET A 51 -1.44 15.62 -7.62
C MET A 51 -0.68 15.93 -6.32
N GLU A 52 -0.12 17.11 -6.19
CA GLU A 52 0.58 17.56 -4.97
C GLU A 52 -0.35 17.58 -3.75
N GLU A 53 -1.58 18.08 -3.92
CA GLU A 53 -2.59 18.04 -2.87
C GLU A 53 -3.00 16.62 -2.52
N MET A 54 -3.16 15.77 -3.52
CA MET A 54 -3.47 14.35 -3.33
C MET A 54 -2.41 13.64 -2.48
N LEU A 55 -1.13 13.79 -2.83
CA LEU A 55 -0.04 13.18 -2.08
C LEU A 55 0.09 13.74 -0.67
N ARG A 56 -0.12 15.06 -0.49
CA ARG A 56 -0.11 15.69 0.83
C ARG A 56 -1.26 15.18 1.70
N LEU A 57 -2.47 15.07 1.15
CA LEU A 57 -3.64 14.57 1.87
C LEU A 57 -3.44 13.09 2.26
N LEU A 58 -2.96 12.27 1.33
CA LEU A 58 -2.65 10.86 1.59
C LEU A 58 -1.66 10.71 2.74
N GLN A 59 -0.52 11.39 2.66
CA GLN A 59 0.51 11.31 3.70
C GLN A 59 -0.02 11.78 5.05
N LYS A 60 -0.73 12.92 5.08
CA LYS A 60 -1.33 13.45 6.31
C LYS A 60 -2.30 12.46 6.95
N ARG A 61 -3.17 11.82 6.16
CA ARG A 61 -4.12 10.80 6.66
C ARG A 61 -3.41 9.61 7.25
N LEU A 62 -2.45 9.04 6.52
CA LEU A 62 -1.69 7.89 6.98
C LEU A 62 -0.89 8.17 8.26
N ILE A 63 -0.23 9.33 8.34
CA ILE A 63 0.52 9.74 9.54
C ILE A 63 -0.45 9.92 10.72
N THR A 64 -1.61 10.54 10.51
CA THR A 64 -2.62 10.71 11.56
C THR A 64 -3.12 9.36 12.08
N ASP A 65 -3.39 8.41 11.19
CA ASP A 65 -3.84 7.07 11.56
C ASP A 65 -2.76 6.31 12.34
N LEU A 66 -1.50 6.41 11.92
CA LEU A 66 -0.37 5.83 12.65
C LEU A 66 -0.21 6.44 14.04
N LYS A 67 -0.27 7.75 14.19
CA LYS A 67 -0.20 8.44 15.49
C LYS A 67 -1.34 8.06 16.42
N ASN A 68 -2.55 7.92 15.90
CA ASN A 68 -3.70 7.50 16.69
C ASN A 68 -3.57 6.04 17.15
N ARG A 69 -3.16 5.15 16.27
CA ARG A 69 -3.00 3.73 16.55
C ARG A 69 -1.83 3.45 17.51
N TYR A 70 -0.75 4.20 17.38
CA TYR A 70 0.49 4.05 18.13
C TYR A 70 0.79 5.26 19.02
N SER A 71 -0.23 5.77 19.71
CA SER A 71 -0.17 7.01 20.51
C SER A 71 0.85 6.98 21.65
N SER A 72 1.36 5.82 22.03
CA SER A 72 2.41 5.65 23.03
C SER A 72 3.84 5.90 22.51
N TYR A 73 3.99 6.02 21.18
CA TYR A 73 5.28 6.25 20.55
C TYR A 73 5.37 7.66 19.99
N GLU A 74 6.58 8.21 19.99
CA GLU A 74 6.89 9.42 19.26
C GLU A 74 7.03 9.08 17.77
N ILE A 75 6.22 9.72 16.91
CA ILE A 75 6.14 9.45 15.48
C ILE A 75 6.30 10.75 14.71
N GLU A 76 7.25 10.77 13.78
CA GLU A 76 7.55 11.93 12.95
C GLU A 76 6.44 12.31 11.96
N ASP A 77 6.41 13.59 11.54
CA ASP A 77 5.47 14.13 10.54
C ASP A 77 5.96 13.90 9.08
N ASN A 78 6.62 12.78 8.84
CA ASN A 78 7.00 12.30 7.52
C ASN A 78 6.59 10.84 7.39
N LEU A 79 5.88 10.46 6.32
CA LEU A 79 5.29 9.13 6.18
C LEU A 79 6.34 8.00 6.27
N VAL A 80 7.47 8.15 5.59
CA VAL A 80 8.52 7.11 5.59
C VAL A 80 9.13 6.96 6.98
N PHE A 81 9.46 8.07 7.63
CA PHE A 81 10.00 8.06 8.98
C PHE A 81 8.97 7.60 10.01
N ALA A 82 7.71 8.02 9.87
CA ALA A 82 6.62 7.55 10.73
C ALA A 82 6.48 6.01 10.68
N MET A 83 6.55 5.41 9.50
CA MET A 83 6.50 3.96 9.36
C MET A 83 7.75 3.27 9.89
N GLN A 84 8.92 3.88 9.74
CA GLN A 84 10.17 3.39 10.35
C GLN A 84 10.10 3.43 11.89
N ASP A 85 9.58 4.52 12.48
CA ASP A 85 9.41 4.65 13.92
C ASP A 85 8.49 3.56 14.48
N VAL A 86 7.33 3.35 13.84
CA VAL A 86 6.40 2.28 14.24
C VAL A 86 7.07 0.91 14.14
N TYR A 87 7.73 0.62 13.03
CA TYR A 87 8.41 -0.66 12.84
C TYR A 87 9.55 -0.87 13.84
N ALA A 88 10.36 0.15 14.11
CA ALA A 88 11.45 0.08 15.07
C ALA A 88 10.96 -0.23 16.51
N ASN A 89 9.78 0.30 16.88
CA ASN A 89 9.20 0.07 18.21
C ASN A 89 8.40 -1.23 18.33
N THR A 90 7.77 -1.68 17.25
CA THR A 90 6.83 -2.82 17.28
C THR A 90 7.39 -4.09 16.67
N HIS A 91 8.36 -4.00 15.77
CA HIS A 91 8.84 -5.07 14.89
C HIS A 91 7.73 -5.73 14.05
N HIS A 92 6.61 -5.02 13.84
CA HIS A 92 5.51 -5.47 13.00
C HIS A 92 5.59 -4.79 11.63
N PRO A 93 5.90 -5.53 10.57
CA PRO A 93 5.91 -4.97 9.22
C PRO A 93 4.49 -4.76 8.70
N PHE A 94 4.37 -3.86 7.72
CA PHE A 94 3.11 -3.50 7.10
C PHE A 94 2.80 -4.33 5.86
N ILE A 95 1.51 -4.60 5.66
CA ILE A 95 0.92 -4.96 4.38
C ILE A 95 0.25 -3.72 3.81
N ILE A 96 0.63 -3.31 2.61
CA ILE A 96 0.10 -2.11 1.95
C ILE A 96 -0.72 -2.55 0.74
N LEU A 97 -2.02 -2.24 0.78
CA LEU A 97 -2.97 -2.56 -0.28
C LEU A 97 -3.41 -1.26 -0.95
N ILE A 98 -3.00 -1.06 -2.20
CA ILE A 98 -3.34 0.14 -2.97
C ILE A 98 -4.25 -0.23 -4.12
N ASP A 99 -5.49 0.26 -4.07
CA ASP A 99 -6.44 0.12 -5.16
C ASP A 99 -6.44 1.36 -6.04
N GLU A 100 -6.75 1.18 -7.32
CA GLU A 100 -6.77 2.25 -8.33
C GLU A 100 -5.44 3.04 -8.39
N TRP A 101 -4.29 2.34 -8.21
CA TRP A 101 -2.97 2.99 -8.18
C TRP A 101 -2.68 3.85 -9.42
N ASP A 102 -3.29 3.49 -10.55
CA ASP A 102 -3.08 4.08 -11.86
C ASP A 102 -4.03 5.24 -12.19
N CYS A 103 -4.91 5.63 -11.25
CA CYS A 103 -5.89 6.70 -11.46
C CYS A 103 -5.26 8.00 -11.96
N LEU A 104 -4.08 8.36 -11.44
CA LEU A 104 -3.36 9.55 -11.83
C LEU A 104 -2.93 9.52 -13.31
N PHE A 105 -2.53 8.34 -13.82
CA PHE A 105 -2.14 8.20 -15.23
C PHE A 105 -3.33 8.31 -16.18
N ARG A 106 -4.53 8.00 -15.68
CA ARG A 106 -5.78 8.15 -16.45
C ARG A 106 -6.25 9.61 -16.50
N GLU A 107 -6.12 10.33 -15.37
CA GLU A 107 -6.55 11.72 -15.26
C GLU A 107 -5.51 12.71 -15.84
N TYR A 108 -4.24 12.50 -15.54
CA TYR A 108 -3.12 13.37 -15.93
C TYR A 108 -2.29 12.76 -17.08
N GLN A 109 -2.95 12.35 -18.17
CA GLN A 109 -2.30 11.64 -19.29
C GLN A 109 -1.16 12.42 -19.94
N GLN A 110 -1.27 13.74 -20.02
CA GLN A 110 -0.30 14.61 -20.68
C GLN A 110 0.72 15.22 -19.69
N ASP A 111 0.46 15.18 -18.41
CA ASP A 111 1.33 15.74 -17.38
C ASP A 111 2.40 14.73 -16.94
N LYS A 112 3.51 14.71 -17.68
CA LYS A 112 4.63 13.79 -17.41
C LYS A 112 5.34 14.12 -16.11
N ASP A 113 5.34 15.38 -15.69
CA ASP A 113 5.97 15.78 -14.43
C ASP A 113 5.16 15.28 -13.23
N ALA A 114 3.82 15.42 -13.26
CA ALA A 114 2.96 14.84 -12.25
C ALA A 114 3.10 13.32 -12.17
N GLN A 115 3.10 12.62 -13.32
CA GLN A 115 3.31 11.18 -13.38
C GLN A 115 4.65 10.76 -12.76
N LYS A 116 5.73 11.48 -13.09
CA LYS A 116 7.07 11.20 -12.55
C LYS A 116 7.12 11.40 -11.03
N LYS A 117 6.61 12.54 -10.53
CA LYS A 117 6.57 12.82 -9.08
C LYS A 117 5.78 11.76 -8.31
N TYR A 118 4.68 11.29 -8.87
CA TYR A 118 3.88 10.22 -8.26
C TYR A 118 4.66 8.89 -8.20
N LEU A 119 5.33 8.49 -9.27
CA LEU A 119 6.17 7.30 -9.29
C LEU A 119 7.37 7.42 -8.34
N ASP A 120 7.99 8.59 -8.26
CA ASP A 120 9.09 8.87 -7.33
C ASP A 120 8.61 8.77 -5.87
N PHE A 121 7.40 9.25 -5.57
CA PHE A 121 6.78 9.09 -4.27
C PHE A 121 6.55 7.61 -3.92
N LEU A 122 5.91 6.84 -4.81
CA LEU A 122 5.68 5.40 -4.59
C LEU A 122 6.99 4.66 -4.37
N ARG A 123 8.02 4.95 -5.18
CA ARG A 123 9.33 4.35 -5.05
C ARG A 123 9.98 4.68 -3.71
N PHE A 124 9.97 5.95 -3.30
CA PHE A 124 10.56 6.39 -2.03
C PHE A 124 9.85 5.77 -0.83
N TRP A 125 8.54 5.61 -0.92
CA TRP A 125 7.72 5.05 0.15
C TRP A 125 7.83 3.52 0.27
N LEU A 126 7.86 2.82 -0.87
CA LEU A 126 7.67 1.37 -0.90
C LEU A 126 8.96 0.57 -1.19
N LYS A 127 9.93 1.15 -1.90
CA LYS A 127 11.08 0.38 -2.37
C LYS A 127 12.13 0.18 -1.27
N ASP A 128 12.58 -1.09 -1.13
CA ASP A 128 13.70 -1.48 -0.25
C ASP A 128 13.50 -0.97 1.21
N LYS A 129 12.28 -1.17 1.74
CA LYS A 129 11.89 -0.76 3.09
C LYS A 129 11.67 -1.96 4.00
N ASP A 130 12.40 -2.01 5.11
CA ASP A 130 12.30 -3.09 6.11
C ASP A 130 10.91 -3.14 6.77
N TYR A 131 10.21 -2.02 6.83
CA TYR A 131 8.86 -1.96 7.40
C TYR A 131 7.77 -2.54 6.49
N ILE A 132 8.08 -2.96 5.27
CA ILE A 132 7.10 -3.53 4.32
C ILE A 132 7.30 -5.04 4.19
N ALA A 133 6.27 -5.82 4.55
CA ALA A 133 6.20 -7.24 4.25
C ALA A 133 5.65 -7.50 2.84
N LEU A 134 4.64 -6.73 2.43
CA LEU A 134 4.01 -6.83 1.12
C LEU A 134 3.40 -5.47 0.72
N ALA A 135 3.62 -5.06 -0.53
CA ALA A 135 2.84 -4.01 -1.17
C ALA A 135 2.10 -4.62 -2.38
N TYR A 136 0.77 -4.56 -2.36
CA TYR A 136 -0.08 -5.09 -3.42
C TYR A 136 -0.88 -3.96 -4.03
N MET A 137 -0.77 -3.79 -5.35
CA MET A 137 -1.43 -2.70 -6.07
C MET A 137 -2.33 -3.25 -7.18
N THR A 138 -3.56 -2.74 -7.23
CA THR A 138 -4.54 -3.04 -8.26
C THR A 138 -4.85 -1.80 -9.10
N GLY A 139 -5.10 -2.01 -10.38
CA GLY A 139 -5.44 -0.96 -11.35
C GLY A 139 -5.72 -1.55 -12.72
N ILE A 140 -6.15 -0.69 -13.65
CA ILE A 140 -6.54 -1.08 -15.02
C ILE A 140 -5.33 -1.05 -15.97
N LEU A 141 -4.41 -0.10 -15.76
CA LEU A 141 -3.30 0.11 -16.68
C LEU A 141 -2.06 -0.73 -16.29
N PRO A 142 -1.42 -1.38 -17.28
CA PRO A 142 -0.21 -2.14 -17.01
C PRO A 142 0.96 -1.21 -16.64
N ILE A 143 1.59 -1.47 -15.53
CA ILE A 143 2.72 -0.71 -14.97
C ILE A 143 3.85 -0.48 -15.98
N LYS A 144 4.13 -1.48 -16.83
CA LYS A 144 5.21 -1.41 -17.84
C LYS A 144 5.10 -0.26 -18.85
N LYS A 145 3.91 0.33 -18.99
CA LYS A 145 3.67 1.39 -19.99
C LYS A 145 4.11 2.78 -19.51
N TYR A 146 4.23 3.02 -18.21
CA TYR A 146 4.33 4.36 -17.64
C TYR A 146 5.62 4.63 -16.85
N GLY A 147 6.44 3.63 -16.59
CA GLY A 147 7.67 3.80 -15.83
C GLY A 147 8.91 3.69 -16.69
N SER A 148 9.92 4.53 -16.48
CA SER A 148 11.29 4.16 -16.81
C SER A 148 11.60 2.87 -16.05
N HIS A 149 12.25 1.91 -16.69
CA HIS A 149 12.52 0.57 -16.14
C HIS A 149 13.10 0.56 -14.72
N SER A 150 13.67 1.66 -14.25
CA SER A 150 14.27 1.77 -12.91
C SER A 150 13.29 2.18 -11.80
N ALA A 151 12.17 2.84 -12.11
CA ALA A 151 11.27 3.36 -11.09
C ALA A 151 10.40 2.29 -10.44
N LEU A 152 10.10 1.20 -11.16
CA LEU A 152 9.16 0.15 -10.75
C LEU A 152 9.77 -1.26 -10.75
N ASN A 153 11.09 -1.40 -10.78
CA ASN A 153 11.77 -2.70 -10.71
C ASN A 153 11.51 -3.50 -9.42
N MET A 154 10.81 -2.91 -8.46
CA MET A 154 10.43 -3.55 -7.21
C MET A 154 9.11 -4.30 -7.27
N LEU A 155 8.37 -4.20 -8.38
CA LEU A 155 7.03 -4.78 -8.48
C LEU A 155 7.08 -6.08 -9.29
N SER A 156 6.64 -7.17 -8.69
CA SER A 156 6.29 -8.40 -9.40
C SER A 156 4.88 -8.25 -9.95
N LEU A 157 4.73 -8.40 -11.27
CA LEU A 157 3.43 -8.33 -11.94
C LEU A 157 2.79 -9.71 -11.97
N ILE A 158 1.64 -9.84 -11.29
CA ILE A 158 0.74 -10.97 -11.45
C ILE A 158 -0.37 -10.52 -12.39
N HIS A 159 -0.45 -11.12 -13.57
CA HIS A 159 -1.56 -10.89 -14.49
C HIS A 159 -2.70 -11.82 -14.11
N ILE A 160 -3.75 -11.27 -13.52
CA ILE A 160 -4.99 -12.01 -13.31
C ILE A 160 -5.87 -11.72 -14.52
N SER A 161 -5.93 -12.67 -15.46
CA SER A 161 -6.96 -12.65 -16.51
C SER A 161 -8.29 -13.05 -15.88
N GLU A 162 -9.33 -12.27 -16.10
CA GLU A 162 -10.69 -12.71 -15.75
C GLU A 162 -11.00 -14.02 -16.48
N PRO A 163 -11.62 -15.01 -15.83
CA PRO A 163 -12.08 -16.19 -16.51
C PRO A 163 -13.19 -15.76 -17.50
N THR A 164 -12.94 -16.02 -18.75
CA THR A 164 -13.94 -15.90 -19.84
C THR A 164 -15.12 -16.84 -19.58
#